data_c103f403e0cf6a4246d8d7e432d065a8
#
_entry.id   c103f403e0cf6a4246d8d7e432d065a8
#
_cell.length_a   1.000
_cell.length_b   1.000
_cell.length_c   1.000
_cell.angle_alpha   90.00
_cell.angle_beta   90.00
_cell.angle_gamma   90.00
#
_symmetry.space_group_name_H-M   'P 1'
#
loop_
_entity.id
_entity.type
_entity.pdbx_description
1 polymer ?
#
loop_
_entity_poly.entity_id
_entity_poly.type
_entity_poly.pdbx_seq_one_letter_code
_entity_poly.pdbx_strand_id
1 'polypeptide(L)'
;MKYFQAGERIHLIDKKERHYALTLKAGEVFQHSGDHIPHDAIIGKPDGTTVEFSPNKMMIAIHPTLAEYSLKMPRGAQIIYPKDLAIIPMWADVYPGARVFESGVGSGALTMALLRAVGDRGCVVSYEVREDFAATATKNIERFMGKVPNHFLQIRDAYEGIEIGEGTSAWQFDRVVLDIPEPWQVVPHAARALRVGGIYLSYVPTVPQVMQTVQALEESKVFTLVQNFETLLRTWNVKGRSVRPDHRMVAHSGFITVARKVDARMWHARSFDESNDLASQNMNLIKEDEYIENELDLL
;
A
#
# COMPACT_ATOMS: atom_id res chain seq x y z
N MET A 1 -17.34 18.23 -9.22
CA MET A 1 -17.54 17.17 -10.23
C MET A 1 -16.25 17.09 -11.03
N LYS A 2 -15.66 15.91 -11.22
CA LYS A 2 -14.42 15.74 -11.99
C LYS A 2 -14.78 15.56 -13.47
N TYR A 3 -14.05 16.21 -14.36
CA TYR A 3 -14.25 16.14 -15.81
C TYR A 3 -13.01 15.49 -16.44
N PHE A 4 -13.21 14.70 -17.48
CA PHE A 4 -12.11 14.05 -18.20
C PHE A 4 -11.27 15.05 -18.98
N GLN A 5 -9.95 14.89 -18.88
CA GLN A 5 -8.97 15.72 -19.60
C GLN A 5 -8.09 14.85 -20.52
N ALA A 6 -7.56 15.47 -21.57
CA ALA A 6 -6.53 14.83 -22.39
C ALA A 6 -5.30 14.51 -21.52
N GLY A 7 -4.71 13.33 -21.74
CA GLY A 7 -3.60 12.80 -20.95
C GLY A 7 -4.01 11.93 -19.76
N GLU A 8 -5.25 12.00 -19.30
CA GLU A 8 -5.73 11.18 -18.18
C GLU A 8 -5.94 9.73 -18.58
N ARG A 9 -5.67 8.82 -17.64
CA ARG A 9 -5.98 7.40 -17.78
C ARG A 9 -7.37 7.13 -17.21
N ILE A 10 -8.20 6.53 -18.05
CA ILE A 10 -9.60 6.20 -17.72
C ILE A 10 -9.89 4.72 -17.97
N HIS A 11 -11.02 4.26 -17.48
CA HIS A 11 -11.63 2.99 -17.87
C HIS A 11 -12.90 3.24 -18.67
N LEU A 12 -13.04 2.53 -19.79
CA LEU A 12 -14.32 2.30 -20.45
C LEU A 12 -14.87 0.96 -19.96
N ILE A 13 -16.15 0.95 -19.58
CA ILE A 13 -16.82 -0.24 -19.06
C ILE A 13 -17.98 -0.58 -19.99
N ASP A 14 -17.99 -1.80 -20.52
CA ASP A 14 -19.08 -2.29 -21.37
C ASP A 14 -20.25 -2.87 -20.55
N LYS A 15 -21.35 -3.21 -21.21
CA LYS A 15 -22.55 -3.82 -20.60
C LYS A 15 -22.30 -5.18 -19.89
N LYS A 16 -21.14 -5.81 -20.13
CA LYS A 16 -20.70 -7.04 -19.46
C LYS A 16 -19.73 -6.76 -18.31
N GLU A 17 -19.61 -5.49 -17.90
CA GLU A 17 -18.73 -5.03 -16.84
C GLU A 17 -17.24 -5.29 -17.11
N ARG A 18 -16.85 -5.40 -18.38
CA ARG A 18 -15.44 -5.54 -18.77
C ARG A 18 -14.80 -4.15 -18.82
N HIS A 19 -13.64 -4.02 -18.21
CA HIS A 19 -12.88 -2.79 -18.11
C HIS A 19 -11.81 -2.72 -19.20
N TYR A 20 -11.81 -1.63 -19.94
CA TYR A 20 -10.82 -1.29 -20.97
C TYR A 20 -10.07 -0.03 -20.55
N ALA A 21 -8.81 -0.18 -20.13
CA ALA A 21 -7.99 0.94 -19.70
C ALA A 21 -7.35 1.63 -20.89
N LEU A 22 -7.52 2.95 -21.00
CA LEU A 22 -6.90 3.77 -22.04
C LEU A 22 -6.44 5.12 -21.49
N THR A 23 -5.55 5.78 -22.22
CA THR A 23 -5.16 7.17 -21.95
C THR A 23 -5.83 8.05 -22.99
N LEU A 24 -6.58 9.04 -22.55
CA LEU A 24 -7.27 9.97 -23.42
C LEU A 24 -6.26 10.84 -24.18
N LYS A 25 -6.43 10.99 -25.49
CA LYS A 25 -5.65 11.87 -26.34
C LYS A 25 -6.56 12.49 -27.38
N ALA A 26 -6.53 13.82 -27.48
CA ALA A 26 -7.33 14.55 -28.45
C ALA A 26 -7.05 14.04 -29.88
N GLY A 27 -8.10 13.85 -30.66
CA GLY A 27 -8.03 13.35 -32.03
C GLY A 27 -7.80 11.86 -32.20
N GLU A 28 -7.55 11.11 -31.10
CA GLU A 28 -7.40 9.63 -31.17
C GLU A 28 -8.74 8.90 -31.00
N VAL A 29 -8.72 7.63 -31.32
CA VAL A 29 -9.91 6.76 -31.32
C VAL A 29 -9.57 5.45 -30.62
N PHE A 30 -10.42 5.06 -29.66
CA PHE A 30 -10.38 3.70 -29.08
C PHE A 30 -11.14 2.73 -29.98
N GLN A 31 -10.46 1.67 -30.40
CA GLN A 31 -11.05 0.61 -31.24
C GLN A 31 -11.56 -0.54 -30.38
N HIS A 32 -12.82 -0.93 -30.56
CA HIS A 32 -13.41 -2.04 -29.84
C HIS A 32 -14.40 -2.82 -30.73
N SER A 33 -14.10 -4.10 -30.97
CA SER A 33 -15.00 -5.04 -31.71
C SER A 33 -15.50 -4.49 -33.03
N GLY A 34 -14.64 -3.80 -33.80
CA GLY A 34 -14.99 -3.17 -35.08
C GLY A 34 -15.62 -1.78 -34.99
N ASP A 35 -15.93 -1.31 -33.80
CA ASP A 35 -16.44 0.04 -33.57
C ASP A 35 -15.32 0.99 -33.12
N HIS A 36 -15.59 2.30 -33.28
CA HIS A 36 -14.65 3.36 -33.02
C HIS A 36 -15.25 4.36 -32.02
N ILE A 37 -14.57 4.58 -30.89
CA ILE A 37 -14.99 5.56 -29.86
C ILE A 37 -13.98 6.71 -29.89
N PRO A 38 -14.34 7.88 -30.43
CA PRO A 38 -13.45 9.05 -30.39
C PRO A 38 -13.17 9.47 -28.94
N HIS A 39 -11.90 9.71 -28.61
CA HIS A 39 -11.53 10.22 -27.28
C HIS A 39 -12.15 11.59 -27.02
N ASP A 40 -12.37 12.41 -28.06
CA ASP A 40 -13.01 13.72 -27.98
C ASP A 40 -14.49 13.64 -27.57
N ALA A 41 -15.15 12.50 -27.75
CA ALA A 41 -16.50 12.25 -27.23
C ALA A 41 -16.53 12.10 -25.70
N ILE A 42 -15.37 11.90 -25.07
CA ILE A 42 -15.19 11.69 -23.62
C ILE A 42 -14.56 12.92 -22.97
N ILE A 43 -13.53 13.50 -23.61
CA ILE A 43 -12.83 14.69 -23.10
C ILE A 43 -13.82 15.81 -22.83
N GLY A 44 -13.74 16.43 -21.65
CA GLY A 44 -14.66 17.47 -21.20
C GLY A 44 -16.01 16.97 -20.66
N LYS A 45 -16.27 15.67 -20.66
CA LYS A 45 -17.47 15.11 -20.03
C LYS A 45 -17.22 14.80 -18.54
N PRO A 46 -18.27 14.76 -17.73
CA PRO A 46 -18.15 14.41 -16.32
C PRO A 46 -17.82 12.91 -16.14
N ASP A 47 -17.14 12.60 -15.03
CA ASP A 47 -16.89 11.23 -14.59
C ASP A 47 -18.19 10.44 -14.45
N GLY A 48 -18.21 9.19 -14.91
CA GLY A 48 -19.40 8.34 -14.96
C GLY A 48 -20.27 8.56 -16.21
N THR A 49 -19.80 9.34 -17.20
CA THR A 49 -20.57 9.59 -18.42
C THR A 49 -20.73 8.32 -19.26
N THR A 50 -21.90 8.20 -19.89
CA THR A 50 -22.16 7.17 -20.88
C THR A 50 -21.81 7.70 -22.27
N VAL A 51 -21.02 6.94 -23.01
CA VAL A 51 -20.63 7.25 -24.40
C VAL A 51 -21.29 6.26 -25.32
N GLU A 52 -22.16 6.75 -26.20
CA GLU A 52 -22.72 5.99 -27.31
C GLU A 52 -21.78 6.11 -28.52
N PHE A 53 -21.42 5.00 -29.13
CA PHE A 53 -20.46 4.94 -30.24
C PHE A 53 -20.99 4.18 -31.47
N SER A 54 -22.13 3.53 -31.31
CA SER A 54 -22.89 2.85 -32.37
C SER A 54 -24.34 2.71 -31.91
N PRO A 55 -25.33 2.56 -32.78
CA PRO A 55 -26.73 2.38 -32.37
C PRO A 55 -26.86 1.26 -31.33
N ASN A 56 -27.37 1.60 -30.14
CA ASN A 56 -27.54 0.71 -28.98
C ASN A 56 -26.24 0.14 -28.36
N LYS A 57 -25.05 0.64 -28.73
CA LYS A 57 -23.78 0.28 -28.12
C LYS A 57 -23.26 1.45 -27.27
N MET A 58 -23.17 1.22 -25.99
CA MET A 58 -22.75 2.24 -25.02
C MET A 58 -21.68 1.65 -24.11
N MET A 59 -20.77 2.52 -23.67
CA MET A 59 -19.82 2.28 -22.58
C MET A 59 -19.90 3.40 -21.53
N ILE A 60 -19.57 3.07 -20.31
CA ILE A 60 -19.42 4.08 -19.26
C ILE A 60 -17.95 4.44 -19.16
N ALA A 61 -17.64 5.72 -19.18
CA ALA A 61 -16.30 6.24 -18.93
C ALA A 61 -16.17 6.62 -17.46
N ILE A 62 -15.14 6.08 -16.77
CA ILE A 62 -14.87 6.39 -15.36
C ILE A 62 -13.38 6.61 -15.11
N HIS A 63 -13.06 7.41 -14.10
CA HIS A 63 -11.71 7.41 -13.53
C HIS A 63 -11.53 6.14 -12.70
N PRO A 64 -10.40 5.42 -12.86
CA PRO A 64 -10.14 4.24 -12.04
C PRO A 64 -9.93 4.63 -10.58
N THR A 65 -10.37 3.79 -9.66
CA THR A 65 -9.93 3.82 -8.27
C THR A 65 -8.44 3.46 -8.19
N LEU A 66 -7.79 3.74 -7.05
CA LEU A 66 -6.40 3.32 -6.85
C LEU A 66 -6.23 1.79 -6.96
N ALA A 67 -7.21 1.04 -6.44
CA ALA A 67 -7.20 -0.43 -6.53
C ALA A 67 -7.25 -0.90 -8.00
N GLU A 68 -8.15 -0.34 -8.80
CA GLU A 68 -8.28 -0.69 -10.23
C GLU A 68 -7.06 -0.25 -11.05
N TYR A 69 -6.54 0.94 -10.73
CA TYR A 69 -5.36 1.49 -11.40
C TYR A 69 -4.12 0.62 -11.13
N SER A 70 -3.84 0.29 -9.87
CA SER A 70 -2.68 -0.52 -9.49
C SER A 70 -2.66 -1.89 -10.16
N LEU A 71 -3.84 -2.51 -10.33
CA LEU A 71 -3.96 -3.80 -11.01
C LEU A 71 -3.70 -3.75 -12.53
N LYS A 72 -3.89 -2.57 -13.17
CA LYS A 72 -3.83 -2.41 -14.63
C LYS A 72 -2.79 -1.41 -15.13
N MET A 73 -2.04 -0.77 -14.23
CA MET A 73 -0.97 0.15 -14.62
C MET A 73 0.20 -0.60 -15.27
N PRO A 74 1.02 0.05 -16.11
CA PRO A 74 2.27 -0.52 -16.59
C PRO A 74 3.18 -0.94 -15.44
N ARG A 75 3.71 -2.14 -15.51
CA ARG A 75 4.55 -2.69 -14.44
C ARG A 75 5.68 -3.55 -14.98
N GLY A 76 6.85 -3.45 -14.35
CA GLY A 76 8.01 -4.32 -14.57
C GLY A 76 8.22 -5.31 -13.42
N ALA A 77 7.61 -5.05 -12.26
CA ALA A 77 7.67 -5.88 -11.06
C ALA A 77 6.30 -6.37 -10.61
N GLN A 78 6.29 -7.39 -9.77
CA GLN A 78 5.09 -7.80 -9.02
C GLN A 78 4.67 -6.63 -8.12
N ILE A 79 3.37 -6.39 -8.04
CA ILE A 79 2.81 -5.35 -7.16
C ILE A 79 2.19 -5.98 -5.92
N ILE A 80 2.18 -5.23 -4.82
CA ILE A 80 1.34 -5.56 -3.67
C ILE A 80 -0.13 -5.47 -4.09
N TYR A 81 -0.92 -6.50 -3.78
CA TYR A 81 -2.34 -6.52 -4.13
C TYR A 81 -3.14 -5.47 -3.34
N PRO A 82 -4.25 -4.95 -3.91
CA PRO A 82 -5.06 -3.93 -3.25
C PRO A 82 -5.54 -4.28 -1.83
N LYS A 83 -5.76 -5.56 -1.54
CA LYS A 83 -6.13 -6.02 -0.19
C LYS A 83 -5.05 -5.71 0.85
N ASP A 84 -3.78 -5.84 0.48
CA ASP A 84 -2.63 -5.56 1.33
C ASP A 84 -2.28 -4.07 1.28
N LEU A 85 -2.34 -3.43 0.11
CA LEU A 85 -2.15 -1.98 -0.04
C LEU A 85 -3.10 -1.15 0.85
N ALA A 86 -4.33 -1.64 1.07
CA ALA A 86 -5.29 -0.96 1.94
C ALA A 86 -4.93 -1.09 3.43
N ILE A 87 -4.34 -2.21 3.80
CA ILE A 87 -4.01 -2.53 5.19
C ILE A 87 -2.69 -1.89 5.62
N ILE A 88 -1.70 -1.82 4.74
CA ILE A 88 -0.36 -1.27 5.08
C ILE A 88 -0.45 0.15 5.66
N PRO A 89 -1.10 1.15 5.06
CA PRO A 89 -1.21 2.48 5.66
C PRO A 89 -1.93 2.49 7.02
N MET A 90 -2.92 1.63 7.22
CA MET A 90 -3.66 1.51 8.48
C MET A 90 -2.77 0.95 9.58
N TRP A 91 -2.10 -0.19 9.34
CA TRP A 91 -1.25 -0.82 10.35
C TRP A 91 0.07 -0.10 10.59
N ALA A 92 0.58 0.61 9.58
CA ALA A 92 1.68 1.55 9.77
C ALA A 92 1.21 2.86 10.43
N ASP A 93 -0.10 3.04 10.68
CA ASP A 93 -0.68 4.27 11.22
C ASP A 93 -0.17 5.51 10.46
N VAL A 94 -0.25 5.47 9.13
CA VAL A 94 0.14 6.60 8.28
C VAL A 94 -0.97 7.64 8.32
N TYR A 95 -0.65 8.83 8.78
CA TYR A 95 -1.61 9.92 8.99
C TYR A 95 -1.25 11.17 8.15
N PRO A 96 -2.20 12.09 7.92
CA PRO A 96 -1.93 13.32 7.20
C PRO A 96 -0.88 14.19 7.90
N GLY A 97 0.26 14.42 7.23
CA GLY A 97 1.41 15.13 7.79
C GLY A 97 2.57 14.21 8.19
N ALA A 98 2.40 12.88 8.15
CA ALA A 98 3.47 11.94 8.47
C ALA A 98 4.63 12.02 7.47
N ARG A 99 5.84 11.77 7.95
CA ARG A 99 7.06 11.57 7.17
C ARG A 99 7.32 10.08 7.05
N VAL A 100 7.19 9.55 5.85
CA VAL A 100 7.32 8.11 5.58
C VAL A 100 8.58 7.86 4.77
N PHE A 101 9.38 6.90 5.22
CA PHE A 101 10.42 6.28 4.40
C PHE A 101 9.86 5.01 3.77
N GLU A 102 10.06 4.85 2.48
CA GLU A 102 9.72 3.67 1.70
C GLU A 102 10.97 3.12 1.01
N SER A 103 11.11 1.81 0.94
CA SER A 103 12.06 1.17 0.03
C SER A 103 11.43 -0.01 -0.68
N GLY A 104 11.76 -0.13 -1.98
CA GLY A 104 11.12 -1.05 -2.90
C GLY A 104 9.93 -0.42 -3.60
N VAL A 105 10.17 0.62 -4.40
CA VAL A 105 9.13 1.39 -5.11
C VAL A 105 8.44 0.55 -6.19
N GLY A 106 9.23 -0.27 -6.90
CA GLY A 106 8.75 -1.13 -7.96
C GLY A 106 7.98 -0.36 -9.04
N SER A 107 6.67 -0.57 -9.12
CA SER A 107 5.80 0.14 -10.07
C SER A 107 5.05 1.35 -9.46
N GLY A 108 5.28 1.67 -8.19
CA GLY A 108 4.72 2.81 -7.48
C GLY A 108 3.35 2.56 -6.83
N ALA A 109 2.89 1.31 -6.71
CA ALA A 109 1.58 1.02 -6.14
C ALA A 109 1.51 1.39 -4.64
N LEU A 110 2.49 0.94 -3.86
CA LEU A 110 2.60 1.27 -2.43
C LEU A 110 2.84 2.76 -2.24
N THR A 111 3.74 3.36 -3.02
CA THR A 111 4.03 4.80 -3.00
C THR A 111 2.76 5.63 -3.13
N MET A 112 1.87 5.31 -4.10
CA MET A 112 0.60 6.01 -4.28
C MET A 112 -0.34 5.86 -3.08
N ALA A 113 -0.38 4.70 -2.43
CA ALA A 113 -1.17 4.48 -1.22
C ALA A 113 -0.63 5.31 -0.05
N LEU A 114 0.69 5.35 0.13
CA LEU A 114 1.36 6.16 1.15
C LEU A 114 1.16 7.66 0.92
N LEU A 115 1.35 8.14 -0.32
CA LEU A 115 1.12 9.55 -0.69
C LEU A 115 -0.30 10.01 -0.40
N ARG A 116 -1.32 9.17 -0.68
CA ARG A 116 -2.70 9.47 -0.30
C ARG A 116 -2.88 9.59 1.20
N ALA A 117 -2.23 8.72 1.97
CA ALA A 117 -2.38 8.70 3.42
C ALA A 117 -1.68 9.89 4.10
N VAL A 118 -0.49 10.25 3.65
CA VAL A 118 0.24 11.40 4.21
C VAL A 118 -0.37 12.76 3.82
N GLY A 119 -1.09 12.81 2.69
CA GLY A 119 -1.67 14.05 2.16
C GLY A 119 -0.64 15.13 1.88
N ASP A 120 -1.11 16.36 1.60
CA ASP A 120 -0.24 17.47 1.16
C ASP A 120 0.73 17.97 2.23
N ARG A 121 0.45 17.71 3.51
CA ARG A 121 1.28 18.15 4.65
C ARG A 121 2.37 17.16 5.06
N GLY A 122 2.29 15.92 4.61
CA GLY A 122 3.28 14.89 4.83
C GLY A 122 4.17 14.67 3.61
N CYS A 123 5.12 13.77 3.72
CA CYS A 123 5.98 13.39 2.62
C CYS A 123 6.33 11.91 2.61
N VAL A 124 6.69 11.42 1.43
CA VAL A 124 7.24 10.08 1.23
C VAL A 124 8.62 10.21 0.60
N VAL A 125 9.63 9.67 1.27
CA VAL A 125 10.99 9.50 0.73
C VAL A 125 11.16 8.05 0.35
N SER A 126 11.39 7.79 -0.93
CA SER A 126 11.42 6.44 -1.48
C SER A 126 12.79 6.11 -2.06
N TYR A 127 13.32 4.92 -1.73
CA TYR A 127 14.53 4.38 -2.32
C TYR A 127 14.20 3.23 -3.28
N GLU A 128 14.83 3.26 -4.46
CA GLU A 128 14.75 2.21 -5.46
C GLU A 128 16.14 2.03 -6.09
N VAL A 129 16.61 0.80 -6.18
CA VAL A 129 17.94 0.51 -6.74
C VAL A 129 17.93 0.45 -8.27
N ARG A 130 16.78 0.22 -8.87
CA ARG A 130 16.60 0.05 -10.31
C ARG A 130 16.05 1.31 -10.95
N GLU A 131 16.84 1.96 -11.78
CA GLU A 131 16.44 3.18 -12.49
C GLU A 131 15.23 2.97 -13.41
N ASP A 132 15.11 1.81 -14.07
CA ASP A 132 13.97 1.49 -14.94
C ASP A 132 12.65 1.35 -14.16
N PHE A 133 12.71 0.83 -12.92
CA PHE A 133 11.56 0.77 -12.02
C PHE A 133 11.21 2.15 -11.50
N ALA A 134 12.18 2.93 -11.05
CA ALA A 134 11.98 4.30 -10.61
C ALA A 134 11.33 5.16 -11.70
N ALA A 135 11.80 5.06 -12.95
CA ALA A 135 11.23 5.76 -14.09
C ALA A 135 9.79 5.31 -14.40
N THR A 136 9.49 4.01 -14.25
CA THR A 136 8.15 3.45 -14.43
C THR A 136 7.21 3.93 -13.32
N ALA A 137 7.66 3.89 -12.06
CA ALA A 137 6.92 4.37 -10.91
C ALA A 137 6.56 5.85 -11.03
N THR A 138 7.54 6.71 -11.36
CA THR A 138 7.32 8.14 -11.57
C THR A 138 6.21 8.39 -12.59
N LYS A 139 6.28 7.73 -13.76
CA LYS A 139 5.24 7.85 -14.79
C LYS A 139 3.86 7.38 -14.31
N ASN A 140 3.81 6.29 -13.55
CA ASN A 140 2.55 5.77 -13.01
C ASN A 140 1.94 6.72 -11.98
N ILE A 141 2.77 7.22 -11.05
CA ILE A 141 2.35 8.17 -10.02
C ILE A 141 1.82 9.46 -10.66
N GLU A 142 2.59 10.05 -11.57
CA GLU A 142 2.17 11.28 -12.27
C GLU A 142 0.87 11.10 -13.07
N ARG A 143 0.70 9.95 -13.74
CA ARG A 143 -0.52 9.66 -14.51
C ARG A 143 -1.76 9.51 -13.64
N PHE A 144 -1.62 9.04 -12.43
CA PHE A 144 -2.74 8.78 -11.55
C PHE A 144 -3.03 9.93 -10.58
N MET A 145 -1.98 10.51 -9.99
CA MET A 145 -2.08 11.53 -8.95
C MET A 145 -1.79 12.95 -9.46
N GLY A 146 -1.20 13.09 -10.65
CA GLY A 146 -0.66 14.37 -11.13
C GLY A 146 0.70 14.65 -10.48
N LYS A 147 1.04 15.94 -10.34
CA LYS A 147 2.28 16.35 -9.66
C LYS A 147 2.16 16.11 -8.16
N VAL A 148 3.15 15.44 -7.59
CA VAL A 148 3.27 15.13 -6.15
C VAL A 148 4.56 15.74 -5.59
N PRO A 149 4.54 17.03 -5.21
CA PRO A 149 5.75 17.76 -4.78
C PRO A 149 6.33 17.24 -3.46
N ASN A 150 5.60 16.43 -2.74
CA ASN A 150 5.96 15.80 -1.47
C ASN A 150 6.45 14.35 -1.60
N HIS A 151 6.78 13.90 -2.82
CA HIS A 151 7.43 12.63 -3.08
C HIS A 151 8.89 12.86 -3.49
N PHE A 152 9.81 12.21 -2.79
CA PHE A 152 11.25 12.30 -2.99
C PHE A 152 11.82 10.91 -3.32
N LEU A 153 11.86 10.58 -4.61
CA LEU A 153 12.40 9.31 -5.09
C LEU A 153 13.90 9.45 -5.34
N GLN A 154 14.68 8.52 -4.79
CA GLN A 154 16.13 8.46 -4.93
C GLN A 154 16.58 7.08 -5.42
N ILE A 155 17.55 7.04 -6.34
CA ILE A 155 18.20 5.80 -6.77
C ILE A 155 19.27 5.46 -5.73
N ARG A 156 18.87 4.61 -4.77
CA ARG A 156 19.73 4.23 -3.63
C ARG A 156 19.36 2.87 -3.09
N ASP A 157 20.33 2.24 -2.42
CA ASP A 157 20.14 1.00 -1.71
C ASP A 157 19.89 1.27 -0.22
N ALA A 158 18.74 0.82 0.27
CA ALA A 158 18.39 0.95 1.69
C ALA A 158 19.24 0.04 2.60
N TYR A 159 19.88 -0.98 2.05
CA TYR A 159 20.83 -1.81 2.78
C TYR A 159 22.09 -1.05 3.17
N GLU A 160 22.48 -0.03 2.41
CA GLU A 160 23.62 0.84 2.72
C GLU A 160 23.28 1.92 3.77
N GLY A 161 22.00 2.22 3.97
CA GLY A 161 21.53 3.18 4.98
C GLY A 161 20.31 3.97 4.58
N ILE A 162 19.74 4.65 5.56
CA ILE A 162 18.66 5.64 5.39
C ILE A 162 19.22 7.00 5.77
N GLU A 163 19.24 7.95 4.82
CA GLU A 163 19.65 9.31 5.12
C GLU A 163 18.65 10.01 6.03
N ILE A 164 19.18 10.54 7.10
CA ILE A 164 18.52 11.48 7.99
C ILE A 164 19.30 12.79 7.88
N GLY A 165 18.60 13.93 7.79
CA GLY A 165 19.26 15.23 7.67
C GLY A 165 20.36 15.42 8.73
N GLU A 166 21.38 16.22 8.44
CA GLU A 166 22.49 16.47 9.33
C GLU A 166 22.23 17.62 10.32
N GLY A 167 22.87 17.57 11.49
CA GLY A 167 22.89 18.64 12.49
C GLY A 167 21.54 18.89 13.16
N THR A 168 21.29 20.15 13.53
CA THR A 168 20.04 20.60 14.18
C THR A 168 18.80 20.46 13.28
N SER A 169 19.01 20.25 11.98
CA SER A 169 17.96 19.97 10.99
C SER A 169 17.72 18.49 10.79
N ALA A 170 18.40 17.60 11.52
CA ALA A 170 18.18 16.16 11.48
C ALA A 170 16.73 15.85 11.85
N TRP A 171 16.00 15.37 10.89
CA TRP A 171 14.61 14.97 11.06
C TRP A 171 14.49 13.45 10.96
N GLN A 172 13.65 12.88 11.80
CA GLN A 172 13.39 11.45 11.79
C GLN A 172 12.07 11.15 11.08
N PHE A 173 11.98 9.95 10.54
CA PHE A 173 10.74 9.45 9.95
C PHE A 173 9.74 9.02 11.04
N ASP A 174 8.48 9.23 10.77
CA ASP A 174 7.39 8.68 11.58
C ASP A 174 7.22 7.19 11.31
N ARG A 175 7.41 6.80 10.05
CA ARG A 175 7.18 5.45 9.55
C ARG A 175 8.30 5.01 8.61
N VAL A 176 8.66 3.73 8.68
CA VAL A 176 9.50 3.02 7.71
C VAL A 176 8.68 1.88 7.14
N VAL A 177 8.48 1.84 5.82
CA VAL A 177 7.68 0.83 5.12
C VAL A 177 8.54 0.21 4.03
N LEU A 178 8.71 -1.11 4.06
CA LEU A 178 9.65 -1.84 3.22
C LEU A 178 8.96 -2.94 2.40
N ASP A 179 9.12 -2.89 1.08
CA ASP A 179 8.74 -3.93 0.11
C ASP A 179 9.99 -4.40 -0.64
N ILE A 180 10.92 -5.00 0.08
CA ILE A 180 12.23 -5.45 -0.41
C ILE A 180 12.51 -6.88 0.03
N PRO A 181 13.40 -7.62 -0.67
CA PRO A 181 13.64 -9.04 -0.39
C PRO A 181 14.17 -9.33 1.02
N GLU A 182 15.00 -8.46 1.58
CA GLU A 182 15.74 -8.70 2.82
C GLU A 182 15.57 -7.56 3.84
N PRO A 183 14.32 -7.27 4.30
CA PRO A 183 14.04 -6.12 5.15
C PRO A 183 14.75 -6.15 6.51
N TRP A 184 15.21 -7.32 6.96
CA TRP A 184 16.00 -7.46 8.19
C TRP A 184 17.33 -6.71 8.11
N GLN A 185 17.94 -6.57 6.93
CA GLN A 185 19.18 -5.81 6.77
C GLN A 185 18.96 -4.30 6.99
N VAL A 186 17.74 -3.81 6.79
CA VAL A 186 17.39 -2.39 7.00
C VAL A 186 17.03 -2.09 8.46
N VAL A 187 16.78 -3.09 9.30
CA VAL A 187 16.39 -2.88 10.71
C VAL A 187 17.36 -1.97 11.47
N PRO A 188 18.72 -2.12 11.40
CA PRO A 188 19.63 -1.20 12.08
C PRO A 188 19.54 0.25 11.57
N HIS A 189 19.27 0.43 10.29
CA HIS A 189 19.10 1.74 9.66
C HIS A 189 17.75 2.37 10.06
N ALA A 190 16.68 1.57 10.06
CA ALA A 190 15.37 1.99 10.54
C ALA A 190 15.41 2.39 12.03
N ALA A 191 16.18 1.67 12.84
CA ALA A 191 16.39 2.00 14.25
C ALA A 191 16.99 3.40 14.45
N ARG A 192 17.83 3.87 13.55
CA ARG A 192 18.37 5.25 13.57
C ARG A 192 17.41 6.27 12.97
N ALA A 193 16.78 5.92 11.86
CA ALA A 193 15.98 6.83 11.06
C ALA A 193 14.58 7.11 11.65
N LEU A 194 13.98 6.15 12.34
CA LEU A 194 12.68 6.32 12.99
C LEU A 194 12.80 7.16 14.27
N ARG A 195 11.83 8.03 14.52
CA ARG A 195 11.64 8.62 15.84
C ARG A 195 11.20 7.58 16.87
N VAL A 196 11.37 7.86 18.15
CA VAL A 196 10.76 7.06 19.22
C VAL A 196 9.24 7.08 19.07
N GLY A 197 8.58 5.93 19.23
CA GLY A 197 7.17 5.73 18.94
C GLY A 197 6.85 5.57 17.45
N GLY A 198 7.85 5.66 16.55
CA GLY A 198 7.69 5.39 15.12
C GLY A 198 7.43 3.92 14.83
N ILE A 199 6.86 3.63 13.65
CA ILE A 199 6.50 2.28 13.23
C ILE A 199 7.40 1.82 12.10
N TYR A 200 7.93 0.62 12.25
CA TYR A 200 8.52 -0.21 11.21
C TYR A 200 7.44 -1.14 10.64
N LEU A 201 7.35 -1.24 9.33
CA LEU A 201 6.52 -2.22 8.65
C LEU A 201 7.28 -2.81 7.47
N SER A 202 7.24 -4.12 7.29
CA SER A 202 7.75 -4.80 6.09
C SER A 202 6.70 -5.73 5.50
N TYR A 203 6.75 -5.88 4.18
CA TYR A 203 5.95 -6.81 3.41
C TYR A 203 6.88 -7.80 2.70
N VAL A 204 6.70 -9.10 2.95
CA VAL A 204 7.54 -10.18 2.37
C VAL A 204 6.70 -11.39 1.99
N PRO A 205 7.07 -12.13 0.91
CA PRO A 205 6.26 -13.24 0.41
C PRO A 205 6.42 -14.56 1.19
N THR A 206 7.45 -14.73 2.05
CA THR A 206 7.77 -16.05 2.59
C THR A 206 7.98 -16.04 4.11
N VAL A 207 7.64 -17.15 4.76
CA VAL A 207 7.84 -17.38 6.21
C VAL A 207 9.31 -17.23 6.64
N PRO A 208 10.33 -17.77 5.91
CA PRO A 208 11.72 -17.55 6.29
C PRO A 208 12.13 -16.09 6.36
N GLN A 209 11.59 -15.24 5.45
CA GLN A 209 11.83 -13.79 5.49
C GLN A 209 11.18 -13.14 6.72
N VAL A 210 9.97 -13.57 7.09
CA VAL A 210 9.33 -13.13 8.33
C VAL A 210 10.20 -13.47 9.53
N MET A 211 10.67 -14.72 9.63
CA MET A 211 11.51 -15.18 10.76
C MET A 211 12.79 -14.35 10.90
N GLN A 212 13.51 -14.09 9.80
CA GLN A 212 14.72 -13.26 9.80
C GLN A 212 14.43 -11.82 10.21
N THR A 213 13.31 -11.28 9.73
CA THR A 213 12.89 -9.90 10.07
C THR A 213 12.58 -9.79 11.56
N VAL A 214 11.82 -10.73 12.12
CA VAL A 214 11.48 -10.76 13.55
C VAL A 214 12.75 -10.87 14.39
N GLN A 215 13.65 -11.79 14.04
CA GLN A 215 14.92 -11.96 14.73
C GLN A 215 15.73 -10.65 14.75
N ALA A 216 15.89 -9.99 13.61
CA ALA A 216 16.62 -8.72 13.55
C ALA A 216 15.96 -7.60 14.37
N LEU A 217 14.62 -7.54 14.41
CA LEU A 217 13.88 -6.59 15.25
C LEU A 217 14.12 -6.84 16.74
N GLU A 218 14.09 -8.10 17.18
CA GLU A 218 14.35 -8.50 18.56
C GLU A 218 15.80 -8.24 18.98
N GLU A 219 16.77 -8.61 18.12
CA GLU A 219 18.20 -8.40 18.36
C GLU A 219 18.56 -6.92 18.45
N SER A 220 17.83 -6.04 17.75
CA SER A 220 18.04 -4.60 17.79
C SER A 220 17.81 -3.97 19.17
N LYS A 221 17.00 -4.61 20.03
CA LYS A 221 16.60 -4.18 21.37
C LYS A 221 15.90 -2.82 21.45
N VAL A 222 15.52 -2.23 20.30
CA VAL A 222 14.83 -0.92 20.22
C VAL A 222 13.44 -1.03 19.59
N PHE A 223 13.06 -2.23 19.13
CA PHE A 223 11.72 -2.51 18.65
C PHE A 223 10.96 -3.44 19.59
N THR A 224 9.65 -3.22 19.67
CA THR A 224 8.71 -4.02 20.49
C THR A 224 7.37 -4.11 19.77
N LEU A 225 6.40 -4.84 20.36
CA LEU A 225 5.07 -5.06 19.80
C LEU A 225 5.16 -5.61 18.36
N VAL A 226 6.02 -6.60 18.17
CA VAL A 226 6.19 -7.25 16.86
C VAL A 226 4.97 -8.10 16.57
N GLN A 227 4.28 -7.77 15.47
CA GLN A 227 3.11 -8.50 14.99
C GLN A 227 3.34 -8.96 13.57
N ASN A 228 2.89 -10.19 13.26
CA ASN A 228 3.01 -10.78 11.93
C ASN A 228 1.65 -11.32 11.50
N PHE A 229 1.22 -10.96 10.30
CA PHE A 229 -0.05 -11.42 9.77
C PHE A 229 -0.07 -11.38 8.24
N GLU A 230 -1.05 -12.03 7.65
CA GLU A 230 -1.43 -11.89 6.25
C GLU A 230 -2.90 -11.47 6.15
N THR A 231 -3.33 -10.98 5.00
CA THR A 231 -4.71 -10.58 4.76
C THR A 231 -5.40 -11.50 3.77
N LEU A 232 -6.67 -11.79 4.00
CA LEU A 232 -7.51 -12.57 3.10
C LEU A 232 -8.74 -11.75 2.72
N LEU A 233 -8.98 -11.58 1.40
CA LEU A 233 -10.16 -10.89 0.88
C LEU A 233 -11.03 -11.90 0.14
N ARG A 234 -12.23 -12.18 0.67
CA ARG A 234 -13.21 -13.05 0.05
C ARG A 234 -14.31 -12.25 -0.62
N THR A 235 -14.36 -12.31 -1.93
CA THR A 235 -15.42 -11.67 -2.72
C THR A 235 -16.61 -12.61 -2.94
N TRP A 236 -17.80 -12.02 -3.11
CA TRP A 236 -19.05 -12.74 -3.27
C TRP A 236 -19.77 -12.30 -4.55
N ASN A 237 -20.35 -13.26 -5.24
CA ASN A 237 -21.20 -13.02 -6.39
C ASN A 237 -22.66 -13.11 -5.96
N VAL A 238 -23.41 -12.03 -6.19
CA VAL A 238 -24.84 -11.95 -5.88
C VAL A 238 -25.61 -11.67 -7.16
N LYS A 239 -26.36 -12.65 -7.63
CA LYS A 239 -27.21 -12.54 -8.84
C LYS A 239 -28.60 -13.10 -8.53
N GLY A 240 -29.56 -12.22 -8.29
CA GLY A 240 -30.90 -12.60 -7.88
C GLY A 240 -30.89 -13.47 -6.62
N ARG A 241 -31.38 -14.72 -6.73
CA ARG A 241 -31.39 -15.68 -5.60
C ARG A 241 -30.08 -16.46 -5.43
N SER A 242 -29.15 -16.34 -6.37
CA SER A 242 -27.84 -17.00 -6.31
C SER A 242 -26.86 -16.13 -5.55
N VAL A 243 -26.52 -16.52 -4.33
CA VAL A 243 -25.52 -15.85 -3.46
C VAL A 243 -24.42 -16.86 -3.14
N ARG A 244 -23.21 -16.59 -3.60
CA ARG A 244 -22.08 -17.50 -3.39
C ARG A 244 -20.75 -16.75 -3.44
N PRO A 245 -19.70 -17.23 -2.74
CA PRO A 245 -18.36 -16.69 -2.91
C PRO A 245 -17.87 -16.89 -4.34
N ASP A 246 -16.97 -16.03 -4.79
CA ASP A 246 -16.29 -16.20 -6.05
C ASP A 246 -15.48 -17.52 -6.06
N HIS A 247 -15.40 -18.16 -7.21
CA HIS A 247 -14.66 -19.42 -7.37
C HIS A 247 -13.15 -19.26 -7.17
N ARG A 248 -12.64 -18.07 -7.50
CA ARG A 248 -11.21 -17.75 -7.35
C ARG A 248 -11.03 -16.72 -6.25
N MET A 249 -10.05 -16.95 -5.42
CA MET A 249 -9.60 -16.02 -4.37
C MET A 249 -8.08 -15.96 -4.43
N VAL A 250 -7.51 -14.74 -4.41
CA VAL A 250 -6.09 -14.57 -4.11
C VAL A 250 -5.97 -14.75 -2.59
N ALA A 251 -5.48 -15.91 -2.18
CA ALA A 251 -5.29 -16.23 -0.76
C ALA A 251 -3.99 -15.56 -0.26
N HIS A 252 -2.91 -16.32 -0.22
CA HIS A 252 -1.61 -15.79 0.16
C HIS A 252 -1.04 -14.87 -0.93
N SER A 253 -0.51 -13.72 -0.53
CA SER A 253 0.21 -12.78 -1.39
C SER A 253 1.50 -12.28 -0.71
N GLY A 254 1.52 -12.23 0.60
CA GLY A 254 2.66 -11.84 1.41
C GLY A 254 2.26 -11.66 2.86
N PHE A 255 3.26 -11.58 3.72
CA PHE A 255 3.14 -11.34 5.15
C PHE A 255 3.52 -9.90 5.47
N ILE A 256 2.81 -9.32 6.41
CA ILE A 256 3.09 -8.00 6.97
C ILE A 256 3.69 -8.22 8.36
N THR A 257 4.86 -7.62 8.59
CA THR A 257 5.48 -7.52 9.92
C THR A 257 5.44 -6.07 10.37
N VAL A 258 4.90 -5.81 11.56
CA VAL A 258 4.83 -4.47 12.16
C VAL A 258 5.56 -4.49 13.49
N ALA A 259 6.31 -3.43 13.78
CA ALA A 259 6.96 -3.23 15.06
C ALA A 259 7.02 -1.74 15.43
N ARG A 260 7.11 -1.44 16.72
CA ARG A 260 7.17 -0.06 17.23
C ARG A 260 8.53 0.22 17.86
N LYS A 261 9.14 1.34 17.49
CA LYS A 261 10.39 1.78 18.10
C LYS A 261 10.13 2.37 19.49
N VAL A 262 10.95 1.97 20.46
CA VAL A 262 10.90 2.45 21.84
C VAL A 262 12.23 3.06 22.27
N ASP A 263 12.23 3.83 23.36
CA ASP A 263 13.47 4.24 24.02
C ASP A 263 14.06 3.05 24.80
N ALA A 264 15.10 2.44 24.24
CA ALA A 264 15.74 1.27 24.82
C ALA A 264 16.25 1.48 26.26
N ARG A 265 16.66 2.72 26.62
CA ARG A 265 17.14 3.04 27.96
C ARG A 265 16.06 2.88 29.02
N MET A 266 14.83 3.20 28.67
CA MET A 266 13.69 3.06 29.59
C MET A 266 13.15 1.63 29.65
N TRP A 267 13.23 0.91 28.54
CA TRP A 267 12.66 -0.43 28.41
C TRP A 267 13.50 -1.50 29.12
N HIS A 268 14.84 -1.43 29.01
CA HIS A 268 15.75 -2.38 29.62
C HIS A 268 16.08 -2.11 31.09
N ALA A 269 15.61 -0.99 31.64
CA ALA A 269 15.77 -0.69 33.08
C ALA A 269 14.91 -1.60 33.98
N ARG A 270 13.95 -2.36 33.41
CA ARG A 270 13.21 -3.41 34.10
C ARG A 270 13.77 -4.75 33.67
N SER A 271 14.51 -5.41 34.55
CA SER A 271 14.88 -6.82 34.37
C SER A 271 13.59 -7.65 34.27
N PHE A 272 13.22 -8.05 33.08
CA PHE A 272 12.21 -9.09 32.91
C PHE A 272 12.81 -10.40 33.36
N ASP A 273 12.20 -11.00 34.37
CA ASP A 273 12.46 -12.39 34.76
C ASP A 273 11.85 -13.27 33.66
N GLU A 274 12.69 -13.68 32.69
CA GLU A 274 12.28 -14.34 31.42
C GLU A 274 11.61 -15.70 31.62
N SER A 275 11.51 -16.22 32.88
CA SER A 275 11.05 -17.58 33.14
C SER A 275 9.54 -17.77 33.33
N ASN A 276 8.73 -16.72 33.43
CA ASN A 276 7.30 -16.84 33.79
C ASN A 276 6.29 -16.12 32.91
N ASP A 277 6.65 -15.36 31.88
CA ASP A 277 5.70 -14.41 31.30
C ASP A 277 4.99 -14.85 30.00
N LEU A 278 5.53 -15.80 29.24
CA LEU A 278 4.85 -16.29 28.01
C LEU A 278 3.56 -17.07 28.30
N ALA A 279 3.49 -17.73 29.45
CA ALA A 279 2.29 -18.48 29.86
C ALA A 279 1.19 -17.57 30.42
N SER A 280 1.57 -16.47 31.09
CA SER A 280 0.62 -15.53 31.68
C SER A 280 0.02 -14.55 30.68
N GLN A 281 0.75 -14.14 29.64
CA GLN A 281 0.22 -13.26 28.59
C GLN A 281 -0.80 -13.98 27.69
N ASN A 282 -0.56 -15.23 27.34
CA ASN A 282 -1.54 -16.02 26.59
C ASN A 282 -2.80 -16.32 27.41
N MET A 283 -2.70 -16.48 28.73
CA MET A 283 -3.86 -16.70 29.58
C MET A 283 -4.70 -15.42 29.81
N ASN A 284 -4.09 -14.22 29.72
CA ASN A 284 -4.83 -12.96 29.84
C ASN A 284 -5.58 -12.61 28.55
N LEU A 285 -5.00 -12.90 27.39
CA LEU A 285 -5.70 -12.73 26.11
C LEU A 285 -6.94 -13.64 26.00
N ILE A 286 -6.83 -14.88 26.47
CA ILE A 286 -7.97 -15.84 26.48
C ILE A 286 -9.07 -15.36 27.46
N LYS A 287 -8.72 -14.72 28.57
CA LYS A 287 -9.70 -14.19 29.52
C LYS A 287 -10.39 -12.92 29.05
N GLU A 288 -9.74 -12.08 28.26
CA GLU A 288 -10.38 -10.91 27.65
C GLU A 288 -11.38 -11.34 26.55
N ASP A 289 -11.09 -12.38 25.79
CA ASP A 289 -12.03 -12.93 24.81
C ASP A 289 -13.25 -13.58 25.47
N GLU A 290 -13.10 -14.28 26.60
CA GLU A 290 -14.22 -14.81 27.40
C GLU A 290 -15.09 -13.72 28.04
N TYR A 291 -14.54 -12.54 28.34
CA TYR A 291 -15.31 -11.40 28.86
C TYR A 291 -16.18 -10.74 27.79
N ILE A 292 -15.69 -10.69 26.55
CA ILE A 292 -16.43 -10.11 25.41
C ILE A 292 -17.56 -11.03 24.95
N GLU A 293 -17.39 -12.35 24.96
CA GLU A 293 -18.46 -13.29 24.63
C GLU A 293 -19.62 -13.26 25.65
N ASN A 294 -19.32 -13.05 26.93
CA ASN A 294 -20.37 -12.99 27.97
C ASN A 294 -21.18 -11.68 27.99
N GLU A 295 -20.70 -10.57 27.39
CA GLU A 295 -21.48 -9.35 27.24
C GLU A 295 -22.40 -9.37 26.00
N LEU A 296 -22.09 -10.20 25.00
CA LEU A 296 -22.92 -10.35 23.79
C LEU A 296 -24.14 -11.26 23.99
N ASP A 297 -24.12 -12.12 25.00
CA ASP A 297 -25.29 -12.97 25.36
C ASP A 297 -26.33 -12.27 26.26
N LEU A 298 -26.09 -10.99 26.60
CA LEU A 298 -26.99 -10.18 27.46
C LEU A 298 -27.70 -9.03 26.73
N LEU A 299 -27.58 -8.95 25.38
CA LEU A 299 -28.30 -8.03 24.50
C LEU A 299 -29.12 -8.79 23.46
#